data_322b3c0df876288e2036d3b83e1ccbe2
#
_entry.id   322b3c0df876288e2036d3b83e1ccbe2
#
_cell.length_a   1.000
_cell.length_b   1.000
_cell.length_c   1.000
_cell.angle_alpha   90.00
_cell.angle_beta   90.00
_cell.angle_gamma   90.00
#
_symmetry.space_group_name_H-M   'P 1'
#
loop_
_entity.id
_entity.type
_entity.pdbx_description
1 polymer ?
#
loop_
_entity_poly.entity_id
_entity_poly.type
_entity_poly.pdbx_seq_one_letter_code
_entity_poly.pdbx_strand_id
1 'polypeptide(L)'
;MSSATLEKLLGLFDRREQRTLPPIIRGDTRAERMELRENLRIALESLESSGMFEQRDSTGKTLVDSLLRLAEETLWDPFAREPGRTRIFFELVFNVFDPKRINQGLKGTCAAACIEGYLAERDPAEYSRIVAGLVTREGLVTMKSGQMLVCNEDVLAPHEREQRRNAVSRIFQAACMEFAYPNMPYDNVVDGHFHGDDNVGSGLEINAFERLLQAITGQTWKTITVMHSRLAKQFASFGVETRDVVHIGRDGVAIIDQAARQNEQVFVTLELPSMPNPIPHAEPPVLYNMPHKVRALRVDWTNRVVHYDDPMDPDRRWFDGAEMTLHDSFGHCSMPIDDFSRLMTEMSYRPEFFTREADQQAPAQPRTE
;
A
#
# COMPACT_ATOMS: atom_id res chain seq x y z
N MET A 1 17.39 -20.87 7.27
CA MET A 1 17.68 -20.23 8.59
C MET A 1 18.15 -21.29 9.57
N SER A 2 19.07 -20.99 10.51
CA SER A 2 19.39 -21.96 11.56
C SER A 2 18.25 -22.05 12.60
N SER A 3 18.07 -23.22 13.22
CA SER A 3 17.12 -23.38 14.33
C SER A 3 17.36 -22.35 15.45
N ALA A 4 18.63 -21.98 15.69
CA ALA A 4 18.98 -20.94 16.66
C ALA A 4 18.48 -19.55 16.25
N THR A 5 18.50 -19.20 14.97
CA THR A 5 17.97 -17.91 14.48
C THR A 5 16.45 -17.86 14.64
N LEU A 6 15.75 -18.94 14.28
CA LEU A 6 14.31 -19.03 14.49
C LEU A 6 13.92 -18.88 15.97
N GLU A 7 14.58 -19.60 16.85
CA GLU A 7 14.35 -19.49 18.29
C GLU A 7 14.66 -18.09 18.84
N LYS A 8 15.67 -17.42 18.31
CA LYS A 8 16.00 -16.04 18.66
C LYS A 8 14.87 -15.07 18.25
N LEU A 9 14.36 -15.18 17.03
CA LEU A 9 13.21 -14.36 16.55
C LEU A 9 11.95 -14.66 17.36
N LEU A 10 11.67 -15.92 17.67
CA LEU A 10 10.53 -16.33 18.50
C LEU A 10 10.68 -15.90 19.96
N GLY A 11 11.92 -15.75 20.45
CA GLY A 11 12.22 -15.27 21.81
C GLY A 11 11.74 -13.86 22.09
N LEU A 12 11.54 -13.04 21.05
CA LEU A 12 10.90 -11.71 21.19
C LEU A 12 9.45 -11.81 21.71
N PHE A 13 8.87 -12.98 21.62
CA PHE A 13 7.54 -13.28 22.15
C PHE A 13 7.56 -13.74 23.62
N ASP A 14 8.62 -13.39 24.34
CA ASP A 14 8.71 -13.74 25.76
C ASP A 14 7.71 -12.91 26.59
N ARG A 15 7.30 -13.49 27.76
CA ARG A 15 6.19 -13.02 28.59
C ARG A 15 6.25 -11.55 29.00
N ARG A 16 7.42 -10.94 29.06
CA ARG A 16 7.61 -9.56 29.49
C ARG A 16 7.15 -8.57 28.40
N GLU A 17 7.44 -8.87 27.14
CA GLU A 17 7.19 -7.99 26.01
C GLU A 17 5.77 -8.12 25.44
N GLN A 18 5.10 -9.26 25.66
CA GLN A 18 3.71 -9.46 25.25
C GLN A 18 2.72 -8.45 25.86
N ARG A 19 3.09 -7.79 26.96
CA ARG A 19 2.23 -6.78 27.60
C ARG A 19 2.05 -5.51 26.75
N THR A 20 2.93 -5.29 25.79
CA THR A 20 2.86 -4.14 24.86
C THR A 20 1.98 -4.41 23.65
N LEU A 21 1.59 -5.66 23.40
CA LEU A 21 0.67 -6.00 22.32
C LEU A 21 -0.73 -5.48 22.64
N PRO A 22 -1.46 -4.96 21.63
CA PRO A 22 -2.86 -4.61 21.82
C PRO A 22 -3.67 -5.85 22.24
N PRO A 23 -4.80 -5.67 22.92
CA PRO A 23 -5.62 -6.80 23.42
C PRO A 23 -5.92 -7.86 22.38
N ILE A 24 -6.20 -7.42 21.13
CA ILE A 24 -6.50 -8.31 20.00
C ILE A 24 -5.30 -9.17 19.56
N ILE A 25 -4.07 -8.73 19.85
CA ILE A 25 -2.84 -9.44 19.47
C ILE A 25 -2.17 -10.07 20.69
N ARG A 26 -2.36 -9.50 21.88
CA ARG A 26 -1.69 -9.92 23.11
C ARG A 26 -2.01 -11.34 23.54
N GLY A 27 -3.25 -11.77 23.34
CA GLY A 27 -3.79 -13.01 23.90
C GLY A 27 -3.92 -12.92 25.42
N ASP A 28 -5.13 -12.96 25.94
CA ASP A 28 -5.38 -12.83 27.38
C ASP A 28 -5.13 -14.14 28.12
N THR A 29 -5.30 -15.26 27.44
CA THR A 29 -5.08 -16.60 27.98
C THR A 29 -3.72 -17.19 27.58
N ARG A 30 -3.28 -18.23 28.30
CA ARG A 30 -2.10 -19.00 27.91
C ARG A 30 -2.28 -19.67 26.54
N ALA A 31 -3.49 -20.13 26.24
CA ALA A 31 -3.79 -20.77 24.96
C ALA A 31 -3.65 -19.78 23.78
N GLU A 32 -4.23 -18.59 23.89
CA GLU A 32 -4.11 -17.53 22.86
C GLU A 32 -2.65 -17.09 22.64
N ARG A 33 -1.86 -16.98 23.70
CA ARG A 33 -0.42 -16.67 23.56
C ARG A 33 0.37 -17.77 22.87
N MET A 34 0.01 -19.03 23.12
CA MET A 34 0.61 -20.16 22.41
C MET A 34 0.21 -20.15 20.94
N GLU A 35 -1.02 -19.82 20.63
CA GLU A 35 -1.53 -19.69 19.27
C GLU A 35 -0.82 -18.56 18.52
N LEU A 36 -0.66 -17.39 19.12
CA LEU A 36 0.08 -16.28 18.51
C LEU A 36 1.54 -16.63 18.20
N ARG A 37 2.21 -17.30 19.14
CA ARG A 37 3.59 -17.77 18.93
C ARG A 37 3.66 -18.82 17.82
N GLU A 38 2.69 -19.71 17.77
CA GLU A 38 2.58 -20.74 16.74
C GLU A 38 2.30 -20.09 15.36
N ASN A 39 1.39 -19.14 15.28
CA ASN A 39 1.12 -18.40 14.06
C ASN A 39 2.37 -17.65 13.57
N LEU A 40 3.12 -17.03 14.47
CA LEU A 40 4.40 -16.39 14.12
C LEU A 40 5.42 -17.41 13.60
N ARG A 41 5.52 -18.59 14.25
CA ARG A 41 6.41 -19.68 13.79
C ARG A 41 6.04 -20.13 12.39
N ILE A 42 4.75 -20.36 12.14
CA ILE A 42 4.24 -20.76 10.82
C ILE A 42 4.57 -19.68 9.76
N ALA A 43 4.36 -18.40 10.08
CA ALA A 43 4.69 -17.31 9.16
C ALA A 43 6.20 -17.29 8.84
N LEU A 44 7.07 -17.36 9.85
CA LEU A 44 8.53 -17.37 9.66
C LEU A 44 9.00 -18.60 8.86
N GLU A 45 8.49 -19.79 9.14
CA GLU A 45 8.80 -21.01 8.41
C GLU A 45 8.32 -20.97 6.95
N SER A 46 7.17 -20.34 6.71
CA SER A 46 6.64 -20.12 5.37
C SER A 46 7.52 -19.16 4.57
N LEU A 47 7.94 -18.04 5.18
CA LEU A 47 8.88 -17.09 4.56
C LEU A 47 10.23 -17.75 4.24
N GLU A 48 10.72 -18.63 5.11
CA GLU A 48 11.92 -19.42 4.84
C GLU A 48 11.73 -20.37 3.68
N SER A 49 10.66 -21.17 3.71
CA SER A 49 10.40 -22.20 2.69
C SER A 49 10.15 -21.62 1.31
N SER A 50 9.61 -20.40 1.22
CA SER A 50 9.44 -19.65 -0.03
C SER A 50 10.72 -18.98 -0.53
N GLY A 51 11.84 -19.06 0.21
CA GLY A 51 13.11 -18.41 -0.14
C GLY A 51 13.15 -16.91 0.12
N MET A 52 12.12 -16.33 0.73
CA MET A 52 12.07 -14.88 0.99
C MET A 52 13.18 -14.42 1.93
N PHE A 53 13.62 -15.26 2.85
CA PHE A 53 14.71 -14.92 3.77
C PHE A 53 16.05 -14.66 3.11
N GLU A 54 16.28 -15.19 1.91
CA GLU A 54 17.51 -14.99 1.14
C GLU A 54 17.42 -13.75 0.21
N GLN A 55 16.26 -13.14 0.08
CA GLN A 55 16.11 -11.91 -0.68
C GLN A 55 16.94 -10.80 -0.02
N ARG A 56 17.57 -9.99 -0.87
CA ARG A 56 18.46 -8.92 -0.41
C ARG A 56 17.89 -7.55 -0.71
N ASP A 57 18.03 -6.68 0.26
CA ASP A 57 17.70 -5.27 0.14
C ASP A 57 18.73 -4.50 -0.70
N SER A 58 18.51 -3.21 -0.89
CA SER A 58 19.40 -2.30 -1.63
C SER A 58 20.80 -2.15 -1.02
N THR A 59 21.01 -2.57 0.21
CA THR A 59 22.31 -2.57 0.89
C THR A 59 23.01 -3.93 0.87
N GLY A 60 22.37 -4.94 0.26
CA GLY A 60 22.86 -6.32 0.17
C GLY A 60 22.59 -7.19 1.39
N LYS A 61 21.85 -6.70 2.38
CA LYS A 61 21.43 -7.45 3.57
C LYS A 61 20.17 -8.25 3.27
N THR A 62 20.01 -9.36 3.97
CA THR A 62 18.83 -10.22 3.79
C THR A 62 17.62 -9.75 4.60
N LEU A 63 16.44 -10.28 4.28
CA LEU A 63 15.24 -10.09 5.11
C LEU A 63 15.51 -10.47 6.58
N VAL A 64 16.20 -11.59 6.82
CA VAL A 64 16.54 -12.04 8.17
C VAL A 64 17.43 -11.02 8.87
N ASP A 65 18.40 -10.40 8.19
CA ASP A 65 19.25 -9.37 8.79
C ASP A 65 18.42 -8.18 9.30
N SER A 66 17.41 -7.77 8.55
CA SER A 66 16.51 -6.68 8.95
C SER A 66 15.62 -7.07 10.14
N LEU A 67 15.12 -8.29 10.16
CA LEU A 67 14.36 -8.81 11.31
C LEU A 67 15.24 -8.93 12.58
N LEU A 68 16.48 -9.40 12.44
CA LEU A 68 17.44 -9.46 13.56
C LEU A 68 17.83 -8.05 14.02
N ARG A 69 18.03 -7.12 13.10
CA ARG A 69 18.27 -5.72 13.43
C ARG A 69 17.16 -5.17 14.31
N LEU A 70 15.91 -5.36 13.90
CA LEU A 70 14.75 -4.92 14.68
C LEU A 70 14.68 -5.61 16.04
N ALA A 71 15.14 -6.87 16.15
CA ALA A 71 15.19 -7.62 17.39
C ALA A 71 16.25 -7.08 18.38
N GLU A 72 17.37 -6.56 17.89
CA GLU A 72 18.57 -6.30 18.68
C GLU A 72 18.89 -4.82 18.86
N GLU A 73 18.71 -4.00 17.82
CA GLU A 73 19.06 -2.58 17.88
C GLU A 73 18.15 -1.79 18.82
N THR A 74 18.68 -0.72 19.37
CA THR A 74 17.89 0.21 20.19
C THR A 74 16.83 0.87 19.30
N LEU A 75 15.58 0.76 19.69
CA LEU A 75 14.51 1.53 19.06
C LEU A 75 14.68 3.01 19.38
N TRP A 76 14.17 3.86 18.52
CA TRP A 76 13.95 5.25 18.83
C TRP A 76 13.07 5.35 20.08
N ASP A 77 13.49 6.16 21.07
CA ASP A 77 12.87 6.19 22.41
C ASP A 77 11.34 6.19 22.42
N PRO A 78 10.65 6.97 21.56
CA PRO A 78 9.21 6.93 21.49
C PRO A 78 8.65 5.53 21.20
N PHE A 79 9.26 4.78 20.28
CA PHE A 79 8.81 3.44 19.92
C PHE A 79 9.19 2.34 20.91
N ALA A 80 10.10 2.63 21.83
CA ALA A 80 10.48 1.66 22.86
C ALA A 80 9.34 1.37 23.85
N ARG A 81 8.39 2.30 23.98
CA ARG A 81 7.23 2.19 24.89
C ARG A 81 5.98 1.76 24.13
N GLU A 82 5.61 2.48 23.09
CA GLU A 82 4.42 2.25 22.25
C GLU A 82 4.78 2.62 20.80
N PRO A 83 4.56 1.73 19.85
CA PRO A 83 3.91 0.42 19.95
C PRO A 83 4.76 -0.70 20.56
N GLY A 84 6.05 -0.46 20.82
CA GLY A 84 6.98 -1.43 21.34
C GLY A 84 7.52 -2.42 20.32
N ARG A 85 8.73 -2.93 20.58
CA ARG A 85 9.47 -3.83 19.67
C ARG A 85 8.67 -5.05 19.23
N THR A 86 8.08 -5.75 20.18
CA THR A 86 7.36 -7.00 19.91
C THR A 86 6.20 -6.80 18.96
N ARG A 87 5.46 -5.71 19.11
CA ARG A 87 4.34 -5.36 18.23
C ARG A 87 4.84 -5.03 16.82
N ILE A 88 5.84 -4.16 16.69
CA ILE A 88 6.41 -3.79 15.40
C ILE A 88 6.94 -5.03 14.68
N PHE A 89 7.68 -5.89 15.40
CA PHE A 89 8.21 -7.13 14.83
C PHE A 89 7.09 -8.06 14.33
N PHE A 90 6.09 -8.30 15.16
CA PHE A 90 4.95 -9.13 14.81
C PHE A 90 4.23 -8.61 13.57
N GLU A 91 3.86 -7.34 13.57
CA GLU A 91 3.12 -6.72 12.46
C GLU A 91 3.95 -6.69 11.18
N LEU A 92 5.27 -6.43 11.27
CA LEU A 92 6.17 -6.50 10.12
C LEU A 92 6.22 -7.90 9.50
N VAL A 93 6.41 -8.94 10.31
CA VAL A 93 6.43 -10.33 9.83
C VAL A 93 5.12 -10.67 9.14
N PHE A 94 3.99 -10.28 9.72
CA PHE A 94 2.68 -10.56 9.12
C PHE A 94 2.37 -9.72 7.89
N ASN A 95 2.84 -8.49 7.80
CA ASN A 95 2.72 -7.68 6.58
C ASN A 95 3.52 -8.30 5.41
N VAL A 96 4.69 -8.89 5.69
CA VAL A 96 5.50 -9.59 4.69
C VAL A 96 4.89 -10.96 4.33
N PHE A 97 4.40 -11.69 5.32
CA PHE A 97 3.78 -13.00 5.13
C PHE A 97 2.46 -12.93 4.34
N ASP A 98 1.65 -11.91 4.62
CA ASP A 98 0.36 -11.69 3.97
C ASP A 98 0.16 -10.19 3.71
N PRO A 99 0.72 -9.66 2.60
CA PRO A 99 0.67 -8.23 2.25
C PRO A 99 -0.75 -7.64 2.13
N LYS A 100 -1.77 -8.47 1.99
CA LYS A 100 -3.18 -8.05 1.96
C LYS A 100 -3.66 -7.50 3.30
N ARG A 101 -2.94 -7.78 4.39
CA ARG A 101 -3.22 -7.23 5.73
C ARG A 101 -2.90 -5.74 5.85
N ILE A 102 -2.13 -5.20 4.90
CA ILE A 102 -1.78 -3.79 4.87
C ILE A 102 -3.03 -2.98 4.57
N ASN A 103 -3.35 -2.08 5.49
CA ASN A 103 -4.58 -1.30 5.47
C ASN A 103 -4.30 0.16 5.78
N GLN A 104 -5.03 1.08 5.16
CA GLN A 104 -4.91 2.52 5.41
C GLN A 104 -5.77 3.03 6.58
N GLY A 105 -6.69 2.21 7.10
CA GLY A 105 -7.71 2.65 8.03
C GLY A 105 -8.69 3.64 7.38
N LEU A 106 -9.02 4.69 8.10
CA LEU A 106 -9.83 5.82 7.61
C LEU A 106 -8.97 7.02 7.19
N LYS A 107 -7.67 6.80 6.94
CA LYS A 107 -6.74 7.85 6.54
C LYS A 107 -6.67 7.97 5.02
N GLY A 108 -6.40 9.16 4.52
CA GLY A 108 -6.20 9.43 3.09
C GLY A 108 -4.84 8.94 2.55
N THR A 109 -4.34 7.83 3.06
CA THR A 109 -3.02 7.28 2.75
C THR A 109 -3.06 6.11 1.76
N CYS A 110 -4.13 5.97 0.96
CA CYS A 110 -4.30 4.86 0.01
C CYS A 110 -3.09 4.68 -0.92
N ALA A 111 -2.53 5.76 -1.42
CA ALA A 111 -1.36 5.73 -2.29
C ALA A 111 -0.12 5.15 -1.58
N ALA A 112 0.15 5.60 -0.35
CA ALA A 112 1.24 5.08 0.48
C ALA A 112 1.02 3.62 0.89
N ALA A 113 -0.22 3.23 1.21
CA ALA A 113 -0.59 1.85 1.51
C ALA A 113 -0.43 0.91 0.30
N CYS A 114 -0.74 1.38 -0.90
CA CYS A 114 -0.46 0.64 -2.13
C CYS A 114 1.04 0.40 -2.34
N ILE A 115 1.90 1.41 -2.09
CA ILE A 115 3.36 1.25 -2.17
C ILE A 115 3.84 0.27 -1.10
N GLU A 116 3.33 0.38 0.12
CA GLU A 116 3.65 -0.54 1.22
C GLU A 116 3.35 -1.98 0.83
N GLY A 117 2.13 -2.26 0.37
CA GLY A 117 1.73 -3.60 -0.06
C GLY A 117 2.54 -4.13 -1.24
N TYR A 118 2.88 -3.26 -2.20
CA TYR A 118 3.76 -3.61 -3.31
C TYR A 118 5.15 -4.05 -2.82
N LEU A 119 5.77 -3.27 -1.94
CA LEU A 119 7.08 -3.61 -1.39
C LEU A 119 7.04 -4.89 -0.55
N ALA A 120 6.06 -5.03 0.33
CA ALA A 120 5.93 -6.21 1.17
C ALA A 120 5.80 -7.49 0.35
N GLU A 121 5.19 -7.41 -0.84
CA GLU A 121 5.01 -8.54 -1.75
C GLU A 121 6.22 -8.76 -2.70
N ARG A 122 6.78 -7.66 -3.27
CA ARG A 122 7.77 -7.73 -4.35
C ARG A 122 9.20 -7.58 -3.89
N ASP A 123 9.41 -6.88 -2.79
CA ASP A 123 10.73 -6.57 -2.25
C ASP A 123 10.71 -6.58 -0.71
N PRO A 124 10.33 -7.73 -0.09
CA PRO A 124 10.13 -7.83 1.35
C PRO A 124 11.38 -7.51 2.17
N ALA A 125 12.58 -7.73 1.62
CA ALA A 125 13.83 -7.37 2.28
C ALA A 125 13.98 -5.85 2.36
N GLU A 126 13.70 -5.14 1.28
CA GLU A 126 13.73 -3.67 1.25
C GLU A 126 12.64 -3.06 2.13
N TYR A 127 11.42 -3.60 2.08
CA TYR A 127 10.34 -3.18 2.98
C TYR A 127 10.75 -3.30 4.44
N SER A 128 11.28 -4.46 4.83
CA SER A 128 11.70 -4.72 6.20
C SER A 128 12.88 -3.84 6.63
N ARG A 129 13.82 -3.57 5.72
CA ARG A 129 14.92 -2.63 5.95
C ARG A 129 14.41 -1.21 6.21
N ILE A 130 13.45 -0.76 5.39
CA ILE A 130 12.85 0.58 5.55
C ILE A 130 12.14 0.67 6.90
N VAL A 131 11.27 -0.27 7.22
CA VAL A 131 10.56 -0.27 8.52
C VAL A 131 11.54 -0.31 9.68
N ALA A 132 12.53 -1.22 9.66
CA ALA A 132 13.54 -1.31 10.71
C ALA A 132 14.33 0.02 10.87
N GLY A 133 14.65 0.70 9.75
CA GLY A 133 15.30 2.00 9.77
C GLY A 133 14.45 3.10 10.41
N LEU A 134 13.17 3.16 10.04
CA LEU A 134 12.24 4.17 10.57
C LEU A 134 11.99 4.04 12.08
N VAL A 135 12.09 2.82 12.63
CA VAL A 135 11.80 2.59 14.06
C VAL A 135 13.03 2.51 14.94
N THR A 136 14.23 2.45 14.37
CA THR A 136 15.47 2.44 15.14
C THR A 136 15.94 3.86 15.46
N ARG A 137 17.05 3.98 16.17
CA ARG A 137 17.55 5.15 16.87
C ARG A 137 17.41 6.51 16.18
N GLU A 138 17.47 6.54 14.86
CA GLU A 138 17.50 7.79 14.11
C GLU A 138 16.16 8.18 13.50
N GLY A 139 15.18 7.27 13.48
CA GLY A 139 13.87 7.51 12.91
C GLY A 139 13.91 7.82 11.40
N LEU A 140 14.97 7.39 10.71
CA LEU A 140 15.17 7.71 9.30
C LEU A 140 15.85 6.57 8.55
N VAL A 141 15.62 6.52 7.23
CA VAL A 141 16.21 5.51 6.34
C VAL A 141 16.48 6.08 4.96
N THR A 142 17.61 5.71 4.35
CA THR A 142 17.92 6.05 2.96
C THR A 142 17.17 5.12 2.02
N MET A 143 16.41 5.66 1.09
CA MET A 143 15.72 4.93 0.01
C MET A 143 16.68 4.56 -1.12
N LYS A 144 16.23 3.74 -2.09
CA LYS A 144 17.04 3.35 -3.26
C LYS A 144 17.52 4.53 -4.10
N SER A 145 16.78 5.63 -4.12
CA SER A 145 17.20 6.89 -4.77
C SER A 145 18.33 7.64 -4.07
N GLY A 146 18.70 7.25 -2.86
CA GLY A 146 19.61 8.01 -1.99
C GLY A 146 18.94 9.08 -1.14
N GLN A 147 17.66 9.34 -1.33
CA GLN A 147 16.88 10.28 -0.53
C GLN A 147 16.46 9.64 0.80
N MET A 148 16.17 10.49 1.80
CA MET A 148 15.82 10.05 3.14
C MET A 148 14.31 9.98 3.32
N LEU A 149 13.84 8.90 3.93
CA LEU A 149 12.51 8.78 4.49
C LEU A 149 12.62 8.97 6.00
N VAL A 150 11.76 9.79 6.58
CA VAL A 150 11.82 10.21 7.99
C VAL A 150 10.48 9.89 8.67
N CYS A 151 10.56 9.43 9.90
CA CYS A 151 9.40 9.18 10.75
C CYS A 151 9.21 10.34 11.73
N ASN A 152 8.01 10.87 11.83
CA ASN A 152 7.64 11.93 12.77
C ASN A 152 7.00 11.37 14.05
N GLU A 153 6.95 12.19 15.11
CA GLU A 153 6.42 11.77 16.42
C GLU A 153 4.89 11.61 16.45
N ASP A 154 4.17 12.18 15.50
CA ASP A 154 2.70 12.10 15.39
C ASP A 154 2.18 10.69 15.07
N VAL A 155 3.09 9.75 14.73
CA VAL A 155 2.77 8.33 14.50
C VAL A 155 2.88 7.46 15.75
N LEU A 156 3.30 8.01 16.89
CA LEU A 156 3.61 7.22 18.09
C LEU A 156 2.39 6.58 18.71
N ALA A 157 1.29 7.33 18.81
CA ALA A 157 0.05 6.85 19.39
C ALA A 157 -0.99 6.51 18.31
N PRO A 158 -1.77 5.43 18.47
CA PRO A 158 -2.88 5.16 17.58
C PRO A 158 -3.96 6.23 17.78
N HIS A 159 -4.58 6.65 16.67
CA HIS A 159 -5.72 7.55 16.65
C HIS A 159 -7.00 6.74 16.34
N GLU A 160 -8.17 7.26 16.71
CA GLU A 160 -9.45 6.58 16.46
C GLU A 160 -9.70 6.25 14.97
N ARG A 161 -9.14 7.04 14.04
CA ARG A 161 -9.22 6.81 12.60
C ARG A 161 -8.24 5.75 12.07
N GLU A 162 -7.40 5.18 12.92
CA GLU A 162 -6.48 4.10 12.50
C GLU A 162 -7.24 2.81 12.19
N GLN A 163 -8.24 2.47 12.96
CA GLN A 163 -9.04 1.25 12.82
C GLN A 163 -8.18 -0.02 12.62
N ARG A 164 -8.18 -0.57 11.41
CA ARG A 164 -7.38 -1.76 11.06
C ARG A 164 -5.94 -1.46 10.64
N ARG A 165 -5.57 -0.19 10.47
CA ARG A 165 -4.19 0.18 10.16
C ARG A 165 -3.28 -0.16 11.32
N ASN A 166 -2.38 -1.10 11.13
CA ASN A 166 -1.45 -1.53 12.17
C ASN A 166 -0.34 -0.49 12.40
N ALA A 167 0.47 -0.67 13.45
CA ALA A 167 1.49 0.31 13.82
C ALA A 167 2.61 0.43 12.76
N VAL A 168 2.98 -0.67 12.11
CA VAL A 168 3.98 -0.68 11.03
C VAL A 168 3.47 0.12 9.84
N SER A 169 2.23 -0.12 9.42
CA SER A 169 1.59 0.62 8.33
C SER A 169 1.42 2.10 8.69
N ARG A 170 1.08 2.44 9.93
CA ARG A 170 1.01 3.82 10.40
C ARG A 170 2.35 4.53 10.23
N ILE A 171 3.45 3.91 10.68
CA ILE A 171 4.79 4.45 10.59
C ILE A 171 5.23 4.61 9.14
N PHE A 172 5.10 3.57 8.34
CA PHE A 172 5.52 3.56 6.94
C PHE A 172 4.71 4.55 6.09
N GLN A 173 3.38 4.50 6.17
CA GLN A 173 2.50 5.33 5.37
C GLN A 173 2.66 6.81 5.71
N ALA A 174 2.72 7.18 7.00
CA ALA A 174 2.91 8.57 7.39
C ALA A 174 4.28 9.11 6.92
N ALA A 175 5.37 8.33 7.04
CA ALA A 175 6.67 8.72 6.52
C ALA A 175 6.64 8.92 4.98
N CYS A 176 5.90 8.09 4.25
CA CYS A 176 5.68 8.26 2.81
C CYS A 176 4.92 9.55 2.48
N MET A 177 3.88 9.86 3.25
CA MET A 177 3.10 11.10 3.07
C MET A 177 3.95 12.34 3.35
N GLU A 178 4.78 12.32 4.41
CA GLU A 178 5.72 13.39 4.74
C GLU A 178 6.73 13.63 3.61
N PHE A 179 7.33 12.55 3.09
CA PHE A 179 8.28 12.64 1.98
C PHE A 179 7.66 13.23 0.71
N ALA A 180 6.39 12.94 0.44
CA ALA A 180 5.73 13.29 -0.81
C ALA A 180 5.66 14.80 -1.06
N TYR A 181 5.57 15.60 0.00
CA TYR A 181 5.48 17.06 -0.09
C TYR A 181 6.47 17.76 0.85
N PRO A 182 7.74 17.93 0.44
CA PRO A 182 8.80 18.46 1.34
C PRO A 182 8.51 19.82 1.99
N ASN A 183 7.62 20.61 1.40
CA ASN A 183 7.24 21.94 1.90
C ASN A 183 5.84 21.98 2.56
N MET A 184 5.21 20.84 2.68
CA MET A 184 3.87 20.68 3.28
C MET A 184 3.91 19.47 4.21
N PRO A 185 4.29 19.65 5.48
CA PRO A 185 4.36 18.55 6.43
C PRO A 185 3.01 17.83 6.54
N TYR A 186 3.07 16.53 6.70
CA TYR A 186 1.90 15.69 6.91
C TYR A 186 1.69 15.46 8.40
N ASP A 187 0.49 15.76 8.89
CA ASP A 187 0.07 15.41 10.24
C ASP A 187 -0.78 14.14 10.21
N ASN A 188 -0.24 13.06 10.80
CA ASN A 188 -0.92 11.78 10.83
C ASN A 188 -2.18 11.79 11.73
N VAL A 189 -2.25 12.64 12.75
CA VAL A 189 -3.40 12.71 13.65
C VAL A 189 -4.59 13.38 12.94
N VAL A 190 -4.33 14.53 12.32
CA VAL A 190 -5.35 15.28 11.56
C VAL A 190 -5.67 14.62 10.24
N ASP A 191 -4.71 13.88 9.66
CA ASP A 191 -4.77 13.28 8.32
C ASP A 191 -4.81 14.35 7.22
N GLY A 192 -3.76 15.14 7.16
CA GLY A 192 -3.67 16.20 6.17
C GLY A 192 -2.27 16.79 6.04
N HIS A 193 -2.00 17.36 4.85
CA HIS A 193 -0.83 18.18 4.61
C HIS A 193 -1.14 19.63 4.94
N PHE A 194 -0.14 20.38 5.38
CA PHE A 194 -0.30 21.76 5.79
C PHE A 194 0.55 22.71 4.95
N HIS A 195 -0.07 23.79 4.48
CA HIS A 195 0.62 24.93 3.92
C HIS A 195 0.43 26.14 4.86
N GLY A 196 1.42 26.38 5.72
CA GLY A 196 1.23 27.25 6.90
C GLY A 196 0.21 26.63 7.86
N ASP A 197 -0.84 27.36 8.19
CA ASP A 197 -1.93 26.88 9.06
C ASP A 197 -3.07 26.20 8.27
N ASP A 198 -3.04 26.23 6.95
CA ASP A 198 -4.10 25.69 6.09
C ASP A 198 -3.91 24.20 5.86
N ASN A 199 -4.89 23.37 6.24
CA ASN A 199 -4.97 21.97 5.87
C ASN A 199 -5.45 21.84 4.43
N VAL A 200 -4.55 21.39 3.55
CA VAL A 200 -4.84 21.19 2.11
C VAL A 200 -5.38 19.78 1.78
N GLY A 201 -5.61 18.97 2.81
CA GLY A 201 -6.16 17.63 2.70
C GLY A 201 -5.10 16.53 2.70
N SER A 202 -5.56 15.30 2.58
CA SER A 202 -4.73 14.09 2.48
C SER A 202 -4.80 13.54 1.05
N GLY A 203 -3.91 12.59 0.77
CA GLY A 203 -3.77 11.99 -0.56
C GLY A 203 -2.52 12.48 -1.28
N LEU A 204 -2.17 11.78 -2.36
CA LEU A 204 -1.01 12.13 -3.18
C LEU A 204 -1.44 12.45 -4.61
N GLU A 205 -1.03 13.61 -5.08
CA GLU A 205 -1.13 13.97 -6.50
C GLU A 205 -0.20 13.07 -7.36
N ILE A 206 -0.49 12.98 -8.65
CA ILE A 206 0.24 12.15 -9.62
C ILE A 206 1.76 12.29 -9.47
N ASN A 207 2.26 13.52 -9.53
CA ASN A 207 3.70 13.78 -9.51
C ASN A 207 4.34 13.43 -8.14
N ALA A 208 3.61 13.61 -7.05
CA ALA A 208 4.06 13.26 -5.71
C ALA A 208 4.12 11.74 -5.52
N PHE A 209 3.10 11.03 -5.98
CA PHE A 209 3.05 9.58 -5.98
C PHE A 209 4.17 8.96 -6.83
N GLU A 210 4.34 9.41 -8.07
CA GLU A 210 5.37 8.91 -8.98
C GLU A 210 6.78 9.13 -8.42
N ARG A 211 7.04 10.34 -7.89
CA ARG A 211 8.33 10.66 -7.24
C ARG A 211 8.62 9.75 -6.05
N LEU A 212 7.62 9.54 -5.17
CA LEU A 212 7.75 8.66 -4.01
C LEU A 212 8.00 7.21 -4.46
N LEU A 213 7.23 6.71 -5.40
CA LEU A 213 7.34 5.35 -5.92
C LEU A 213 8.72 5.11 -6.56
N GLN A 214 9.21 6.05 -7.38
CA GLN A 214 10.55 6.00 -7.95
C GLN A 214 11.65 6.06 -6.87
N ALA A 215 11.48 6.92 -5.87
CA ALA A 215 12.46 7.06 -4.79
C ALA A 215 12.60 5.78 -3.97
N ILE A 216 11.50 5.15 -3.64
CA ILE A 216 11.48 3.92 -2.84
C ILE A 216 11.96 2.71 -3.66
N THR A 217 11.44 2.53 -4.88
CA THR A 217 11.72 1.33 -5.67
C THR A 217 13.04 1.41 -6.46
N GLY A 218 13.56 2.60 -6.67
CA GLY A 218 14.71 2.84 -7.56
C GLY A 218 14.43 2.53 -9.03
N GLN A 219 13.17 2.37 -9.40
CA GLN A 219 12.72 2.00 -10.73
C GLN A 219 12.01 3.16 -11.41
N THR A 220 12.00 3.16 -12.75
CA THR A 220 11.26 4.15 -13.51
C THR A 220 9.79 3.77 -13.56
N TRP A 221 8.94 4.70 -13.15
CA TRP A 221 7.50 4.60 -13.23
C TRP A 221 6.95 5.72 -14.10
N LYS A 222 5.86 5.44 -14.78
CA LYS A 222 5.11 6.43 -15.56
C LYS A 222 3.67 6.42 -15.10
N THR A 223 3.16 7.60 -14.79
CA THR A 223 1.74 7.80 -14.49
C THR A 223 1.06 8.47 -15.68
N ILE A 224 -0.05 7.93 -16.08
CA ILE A 224 -0.89 8.47 -17.14
C ILE A 224 -2.28 8.77 -16.59
N THR A 225 -2.84 9.87 -17.05
CA THR A 225 -4.26 10.17 -16.82
C THR A 225 -5.10 9.38 -17.80
N VAL A 226 -6.09 8.69 -17.29
CA VAL A 226 -7.00 7.85 -18.07
C VAL A 226 -8.31 8.62 -18.23
N MET A 227 -8.70 8.93 -19.47
CA MET A 227 -9.94 9.68 -19.73
C MET A 227 -10.94 8.88 -20.55
N HIS A 228 -12.20 8.95 -20.18
CA HIS A 228 -13.29 8.49 -21.04
C HIS A 228 -13.28 9.25 -22.38
N SER A 229 -13.51 8.54 -23.46
CA SER A 229 -13.56 9.12 -24.82
C SER A 229 -14.49 10.35 -24.92
N ARG A 230 -15.54 10.42 -24.07
CA ARG A 230 -16.44 11.57 -23.97
C ARG A 230 -15.77 12.79 -23.34
N LEU A 231 -15.03 12.59 -22.24
CA LEU A 231 -14.26 13.65 -21.57
C LEU A 231 -13.08 14.11 -22.44
N ALA A 232 -12.37 13.18 -23.08
CA ALA A 232 -11.28 13.51 -24.00
C ALA A 232 -11.77 14.42 -25.14
N LYS A 233 -12.95 14.15 -25.73
CA LYS A 233 -13.56 15.01 -26.74
C LYS A 233 -13.94 16.39 -26.17
N GLN A 234 -14.40 16.45 -24.94
CA GLN A 234 -14.76 17.70 -24.29
C GLN A 234 -13.52 18.55 -23.99
N PHE A 235 -12.44 17.96 -23.49
CA PHE A 235 -11.17 18.68 -23.28
C PHE A 235 -10.53 19.13 -24.59
N ALA A 236 -10.57 18.31 -25.64
CA ALA A 236 -10.11 18.70 -26.95
C ALA A 236 -10.90 19.90 -27.53
N SER A 237 -12.20 20.00 -27.23
CA SER A 237 -13.02 21.15 -27.62
C SER A 237 -12.64 22.44 -26.89
N PHE A 238 -11.96 22.37 -25.74
CA PHE A 238 -11.41 23.50 -25.01
C PHE A 238 -9.95 23.81 -25.36
N GLY A 239 -9.37 23.14 -26.37
CA GLY A 239 -7.99 23.37 -26.82
C GLY A 239 -6.92 22.78 -25.88
N VAL A 240 -7.30 21.89 -24.98
CA VAL A 240 -6.36 21.19 -24.10
C VAL A 240 -5.73 20.05 -24.90
N GLU A 241 -4.43 20.16 -25.20
CA GLU A 241 -3.67 19.06 -25.80
C GLU A 241 -3.51 17.92 -24.81
N THR A 242 -4.08 16.77 -25.14
CA THR A 242 -4.06 15.56 -24.31
C THR A 242 -2.92 14.63 -24.76
N ARG A 243 -1.67 15.11 -24.75
CA ARG A 243 -0.51 14.34 -25.25
C ARG A 243 -0.22 13.06 -24.49
N ASP A 244 -0.62 12.99 -23.21
CA ASP A 244 -0.41 11.85 -22.31
C ASP A 244 -1.72 11.17 -21.90
N VAL A 245 -2.77 11.36 -22.68
CA VAL A 245 -4.07 10.73 -22.42
C VAL A 245 -4.18 9.45 -23.21
N VAL A 246 -4.25 8.34 -22.51
CA VAL A 246 -4.60 7.04 -23.11
C VAL A 246 -6.12 6.99 -23.27
N HIS A 247 -6.56 6.77 -24.52
CA HIS A 247 -7.98 6.53 -24.77
C HIS A 247 -8.42 5.27 -24.05
N ILE A 248 -9.39 5.44 -23.18
CA ILE A 248 -9.85 4.41 -22.27
C ILE A 248 -10.91 3.53 -22.89
N GLY A 249 -10.94 2.47 -22.30
CA GLY A 249 -11.83 1.36 -22.35
C GLY A 249 -11.00 0.09 -22.30
N ARG A 250 -10.50 -0.41 -23.42
CA ARG A 250 -9.73 -1.67 -23.47
C ARG A 250 -8.24 -1.49 -23.21
N ASP A 251 -7.67 -0.34 -23.51
CA ASP A 251 -6.22 -0.12 -23.48
C ASP A 251 -5.66 -0.10 -22.06
N GLY A 252 -6.34 0.53 -21.10
CA GLY A 252 -5.91 0.54 -19.69
C GLY A 252 -5.96 -0.86 -19.07
N VAL A 253 -7.00 -1.64 -19.36
CA VAL A 253 -7.11 -3.03 -18.90
C VAL A 253 -6.07 -3.92 -19.58
N ALA A 254 -5.71 -3.66 -20.85
CA ALA A 254 -4.64 -4.36 -21.55
C ALA A 254 -3.27 -4.13 -20.91
N ILE A 255 -2.98 -2.90 -20.43
CA ILE A 255 -1.77 -2.59 -19.67
C ILE A 255 -1.70 -3.43 -18.38
N ILE A 256 -2.82 -3.52 -17.63
CA ILE A 256 -2.90 -4.35 -16.42
C ILE A 256 -2.63 -5.82 -16.76
N ASP A 257 -3.28 -6.35 -17.80
CA ASP A 257 -3.11 -7.75 -18.21
C ASP A 257 -1.67 -8.04 -18.63
N GLN A 258 -1.04 -7.14 -19.39
CA GLN A 258 0.33 -7.29 -19.83
C GLN A 258 1.32 -7.24 -18.66
N ALA A 259 1.17 -6.31 -17.73
CA ALA A 259 1.97 -6.24 -16.51
C ALA A 259 1.82 -7.51 -15.68
N ALA A 260 0.58 -7.97 -15.47
CA ALA A 260 0.29 -9.18 -14.70
C ALA A 260 0.91 -10.44 -15.32
N ARG A 261 0.95 -10.58 -16.65
CA ARG A 261 1.62 -11.68 -17.36
C ARG A 261 3.13 -11.69 -17.12
N GLN A 262 3.71 -10.55 -16.82
CA GLN A 262 5.13 -10.40 -16.47
C GLN A 262 5.34 -10.39 -14.94
N ASN A 263 4.33 -10.83 -14.20
CA ASN A 263 4.34 -10.85 -12.74
C ASN A 263 4.57 -9.45 -12.13
N GLU A 264 4.02 -8.40 -12.74
CA GLU A 264 4.12 -7.02 -12.26
C GLU A 264 2.71 -6.47 -11.94
N GLN A 265 2.66 -5.43 -11.14
CA GLN A 265 1.44 -4.77 -10.70
C GLN A 265 1.32 -3.36 -11.29
N VAL A 266 0.11 -2.88 -11.38
CA VAL A 266 -0.22 -1.54 -11.83
C VAL A 266 -0.99 -0.83 -10.72
N PHE A 267 -0.60 0.40 -10.40
CA PHE A 267 -1.36 1.22 -9.47
C PHE A 267 -2.42 1.99 -10.24
N VAL A 268 -3.65 1.89 -9.80
CA VAL A 268 -4.79 2.52 -10.47
C VAL A 268 -5.51 3.43 -9.50
N THR A 269 -5.84 4.63 -9.96
CA THR A 269 -6.78 5.51 -9.23
C THR A 269 -8.18 5.28 -9.77
N LEU A 270 -9.08 4.90 -8.88
CA LEU A 270 -10.50 4.77 -9.14
C LEU A 270 -11.22 5.99 -8.58
N GLU A 271 -12.18 6.52 -9.33
CA GLU A 271 -13.07 7.57 -8.85
C GLU A 271 -14.14 6.93 -7.99
N LEU A 272 -14.05 7.13 -6.67
CA LEU A 272 -15.12 6.77 -5.77
C LEU A 272 -16.26 7.77 -5.94
N PRO A 273 -17.52 7.31 -5.99
CA PRO A 273 -18.62 8.24 -5.86
C PRO A 273 -18.54 8.94 -4.52
N SER A 274 -18.96 10.18 -4.55
CA SER A 274 -18.98 11.06 -3.41
C SER A 274 -19.63 10.38 -2.20
N MET A 275 -18.79 10.09 -1.20
CA MET A 275 -19.35 9.78 0.11
C MET A 275 -20.07 11.01 0.62
N PRO A 276 -21.28 10.87 1.19
CA PRO A 276 -21.88 11.97 1.94
C PRO A 276 -20.87 12.38 3.01
N ASN A 277 -20.48 13.67 2.99
CA ASN A 277 -19.52 14.23 3.92
C ASN A 277 -19.91 13.84 5.35
N PRO A 278 -19.05 13.14 6.11
CA PRO A 278 -19.35 12.82 7.50
C PRO A 278 -19.31 14.04 8.44
N ILE A 279 -19.08 15.26 7.91
CA ILE A 279 -19.15 16.47 8.72
C ILE A 279 -20.65 16.77 8.96
N PRO A 280 -21.17 16.53 10.17
CA PRO A 280 -22.52 16.93 10.51
C PRO A 280 -22.59 18.47 10.37
N HIS A 281 -23.55 18.96 9.60
CA HIS A 281 -23.87 20.39 9.40
C HIS A 281 -23.24 21.10 8.19
N ALA A 282 -22.56 20.46 7.26
CA ALA A 282 -22.26 21.08 5.97
C ALA A 282 -23.50 20.98 5.04
N GLU A 283 -24.17 22.10 4.79
CA GLU A 283 -25.22 22.25 3.79
C GLU A 283 -24.69 23.07 2.59
N PRO A 284 -24.91 22.62 1.35
CA PRO A 284 -25.34 21.30 0.89
C PRO A 284 -24.20 20.27 0.96
N PRO A 285 -24.50 18.96 0.90
CA PRO A 285 -23.45 17.97 0.84
C PRO A 285 -22.63 18.21 -0.43
N VAL A 286 -21.40 18.68 -0.24
CA VAL A 286 -20.45 18.80 -1.35
C VAL A 286 -20.04 17.37 -1.69
N LEU A 287 -20.50 16.92 -2.83
CA LEU A 287 -20.15 15.62 -3.37
C LEU A 287 -18.70 15.70 -3.86
N TYR A 288 -17.74 15.31 -3.04
CA TYR A 288 -16.36 15.17 -3.46
C TYR A 288 -16.18 13.82 -4.13
N ASN A 289 -15.83 13.82 -5.40
CA ASN A 289 -15.25 12.65 -6.03
C ASN A 289 -13.91 12.41 -5.34
N MET A 290 -13.82 11.35 -4.55
CA MET A 290 -12.58 11.01 -3.86
C MET A 290 -11.78 10.04 -4.72
N PRO A 291 -10.63 10.46 -5.28
CA PRO A 291 -9.73 9.55 -5.94
C PRO A 291 -9.20 8.53 -4.92
N HIS A 292 -9.34 7.25 -5.24
CA HIS A 292 -8.89 6.16 -4.40
C HIS A 292 -7.90 5.27 -5.15
N LYS A 293 -6.72 5.06 -4.59
CA LYS A 293 -5.67 4.27 -5.23
C LYS A 293 -5.71 2.82 -4.76
N VAL A 294 -5.66 1.91 -5.75
CA VAL A 294 -5.65 0.46 -5.57
C VAL A 294 -4.50 -0.17 -6.36
N ARG A 295 -4.13 -1.40 -6.04
CA ARG A 295 -3.18 -2.21 -6.81
C ARG A 295 -3.93 -3.18 -7.72
N ALA A 296 -3.90 -2.98 -9.03
CA ALA A 296 -4.44 -3.92 -9.99
C ALA A 296 -3.48 -5.12 -10.13
N LEU A 297 -4.01 -6.33 -9.95
CA LEU A 297 -3.23 -7.56 -9.87
C LEU A 297 -3.27 -8.38 -11.15
N ARG A 298 -4.46 -8.53 -11.74
CA ARG A 298 -4.68 -9.34 -12.95
C ARG A 298 -6.04 -9.07 -13.58
N VAL A 299 -6.15 -9.46 -14.83
CA VAL A 299 -7.42 -9.46 -15.58
C VAL A 299 -7.86 -10.91 -15.79
N ASP A 300 -9.09 -11.22 -15.43
CA ASP A 300 -9.76 -12.47 -15.78
C ASP A 300 -10.71 -12.21 -16.96
N TRP A 301 -10.23 -12.50 -18.16
CA TRP A 301 -10.99 -12.31 -19.38
C TRP A 301 -12.18 -13.27 -19.51
N THR A 302 -12.11 -14.45 -18.89
CA THR A 302 -13.17 -15.45 -18.92
C THR A 302 -14.39 -14.96 -18.13
N ASN A 303 -14.15 -14.47 -16.93
CA ASN A 303 -15.20 -13.94 -16.05
C ASN A 303 -15.41 -12.43 -16.25
N ARG A 304 -14.65 -11.78 -17.14
CA ARG A 304 -14.69 -10.34 -17.45
C ARG A 304 -14.53 -9.46 -16.22
N VAL A 305 -13.57 -9.77 -15.35
CA VAL A 305 -13.29 -9.00 -14.13
C VAL A 305 -11.83 -8.60 -14.03
N VAL A 306 -11.57 -7.47 -13.36
CA VAL A 306 -10.24 -7.05 -12.89
C VAL A 306 -10.14 -7.39 -11.41
N HIS A 307 -9.08 -8.11 -11.03
CA HIS A 307 -8.73 -8.38 -9.64
C HIS A 307 -7.77 -7.30 -9.14
N TYR A 308 -8.00 -6.80 -7.95
CA TYR A 308 -7.19 -5.76 -7.34
C TYR A 308 -7.16 -5.87 -5.81
N ASP A 309 -6.14 -5.30 -5.20
CA ASP A 309 -6.07 -5.09 -3.76
C ASP A 309 -6.46 -3.67 -3.43
N ASP A 310 -7.39 -3.56 -2.51
CA ASP A 310 -7.91 -2.31 -1.97
C ASP A 310 -7.43 -2.12 -0.54
N PRO A 311 -6.59 -1.12 -0.24
CA PRO A 311 -6.09 -0.88 1.11
C PRO A 311 -7.12 -0.27 2.06
N MET A 312 -8.33 0.03 1.59
CA MET A 312 -9.40 0.58 2.43
C MET A 312 -10.04 -0.51 3.29
N ASP A 313 -10.57 -0.12 4.43
CA ASP A 313 -11.34 -1.02 5.29
C ASP A 313 -12.54 -1.63 4.52
N PRO A 314 -12.72 -2.96 4.56
CA PRO A 314 -13.80 -3.65 3.86
C PRO A 314 -15.19 -3.08 4.09
N ASP A 315 -15.44 -2.60 5.30
CA ASP A 315 -16.75 -2.06 5.68
C ASP A 315 -17.05 -0.69 5.03
N ARG A 316 -16.07 -0.12 4.30
CA ARG A 316 -16.17 1.21 3.68
C ARG A 316 -15.92 1.22 2.18
N ARG A 317 -15.93 0.06 1.55
CA ARG A 317 -15.74 -0.07 0.10
C ARG A 317 -17.05 0.17 -0.63
N TRP A 318 -17.20 1.36 -1.17
CA TRP A 318 -18.39 1.76 -1.90
C TRP A 318 -17.98 2.27 -3.27
N PHE A 319 -18.42 1.58 -4.31
CA PHE A 319 -18.30 2.05 -5.68
C PHE A 319 -19.72 2.18 -6.25
N ASP A 320 -20.20 3.42 -6.40
CA ASP A 320 -21.58 3.70 -6.83
C ASP A 320 -21.89 3.07 -8.17
N GLY A 321 -22.89 2.22 -8.18
CA GLY A 321 -23.36 1.52 -9.37
C GLY A 321 -22.36 0.53 -9.96
N ALA A 322 -21.30 0.16 -9.26
CA ALA A 322 -20.37 -0.89 -9.66
C ALA A 322 -20.55 -2.15 -8.82
N GLU A 323 -20.57 -3.31 -9.48
CA GLU A 323 -20.62 -4.61 -8.81
C GLU A 323 -19.19 -4.99 -8.35
N MET A 324 -18.93 -4.84 -7.06
CA MET A 324 -17.67 -5.28 -6.46
C MET A 324 -17.86 -6.59 -5.70
N THR A 325 -17.00 -7.56 -5.95
CA THR A 325 -16.92 -8.80 -5.19
C THR A 325 -15.70 -8.77 -4.26
N LEU A 326 -15.92 -8.91 -2.95
CA LEU A 326 -14.89 -9.09 -1.95
C LEU A 326 -14.55 -10.58 -1.83
N HIS A 327 -13.29 -10.96 -2.06
CA HIS A 327 -12.83 -12.35 -2.01
C HIS A 327 -12.28 -12.77 -0.65
N ASP A 328 -11.81 -11.80 0.14
CA ASP A 328 -11.30 -12.03 1.51
C ASP A 328 -11.59 -10.83 2.42
N SER A 329 -11.30 -10.98 3.70
CA SER A 329 -11.50 -9.93 4.70
C SER A 329 -10.42 -8.85 4.69
N PHE A 330 -9.42 -8.96 3.80
CA PHE A 330 -8.23 -8.11 3.83
C PHE A 330 -8.17 -7.10 2.69
N GLY A 331 -8.86 -7.30 1.59
CA GLY A 331 -8.84 -6.32 0.53
C GLY A 331 -8.77 -6.84 -0.88
N HIS A 332 -8.64 -8.14 -1.06
CA HIS A 332 -8.69 -8.71 -2.40
C HIS A 332 -10.10 -8.62 -2.96
N CYS A 333 -10.24 -7.83 -4.00
CA CYS A 333 -11.50 -7.52 -4.66
C CYS A 333 -11.46 -7.89 -6.14
N SER A 334 -12.64 -8.01 -6.73
CA SER A 334 -12.79 -7.97 -8.19
C SER A 334 -13.97 -7.09 -8.59
N MET A 335 -13.88 -6.52 -9.79
CA MET A 335 -14.90 -5.66 -10.37
C MET A 335 -15.02 -5.99 -11.85
N PRO A 336 -16.25 -5.93 -12.46
CA PRO A 336 -16.42 -6.06 -13.88
C PRO A 336 -15.52 -5.11 -14.67
N ILE A 337 -14.93 -5.57 -15.78
CA ILE A 337 -14.01 -4.79 -16.61
C ILE A 337 -14.62 -3.45 -17.01
N ASP A 338 -15.89 -3.43 -17.36
CA ASP A 338 -16.56 -2.23 -17.84
C ASP A 338 -16.69 -1.18 -16.70
N ASP A 339 -17.00 -1.61 -15.48
CA ASP A 339 -17.07 -0.74 -14.31
C ASP A 339 -15.68 -0.26 -13.89
N PHE A 340 -14.70 -1.17 -13.82
CA PHE A 340 -13.32 -0.81 -13.49
C PHE A 340 -12.76 0.22 -14.47
N SER A 341 -12.99 0.02 -15.78
CA SER A 341 -12.59 0.96 -16.82
C SER A 341 -13.29 2.31 -16.70
N ARG A 342 -14.58 2.30 -16.33
CA ARG A 342 -15.38 3.52 -16.16
C ARG A 342 -14.90 4.38 -14.98
N LEU A 343 -14.44 3.74 -13.91
CA LEU A 343 -14.01 4.41 -12.67
C LEU A 343 -12.53 4.81 -12.69
N MET A 344 -11.74 4.25 -13.59
CA MET A 344 -10.31 4.49 -13.68
C MET A 344 -10.01 5.92 -14.18
N THR A 345 -9.25 6.68 -13.41
CA THR A 345 -8.84 8.06 -13.76
C THR A 345 -7.34 8.21 -13.98
N GLU A 346 -6.54 7.36 -13.33
CA GLU A 346 -5.10 7.37 -13.43
C GLU A 346 -4.53 5.96 -13.37
N MET A 347 -3.36 5.79 -13.97
CA MET A 347 -2.64 4.53 -13.94
C MET A 347 -1.14 4.79 -13.85
N SER A 348 -0.48 4.13 -12.90
CA SER A 348 0.98 4.14 -12.78
C SER A 348 1.53 2.75 -13.04
N TYR A 349 2.45 2.65 -13.99
CA TYR A 349 3.03 1.40 -14.47
C TYR A 349 4.51 1.56 -14.83
N ARG A 350 5.22 0.46 -14.99
CA ARG A 350 6.62 0.44 -15.43
C ARG A 350 6.68 0.36 -16.95
N PRO A 351 7.23 1.38 -17.64
CA PRO A 351 7.20 1.48 -19.11
C PRO A 351 7.88 0.30 -19.82
N GLU A 352 8.89 -0.31 -19.20
CA GLU A 352 9.62 -1.45 -19.77
C GLU A 352 8.77 -2.70 -19.94
N PHE A 353 7.66 -2.81 -19.22
CA PHE A 353 6.72 -3.93 -19.37
C PHE A 353 5.63 -3.65 -20.40
N PHE A 354 5.59 -2.44 -20.94
CA PHE A 354 4.62 -2.05 -21.95
C PHE A 354 5.33 -1.67 -23.25
N THR A 355 5.38 -2.58 -24.23
CA THR A 355 5.85 -2.30 -25.57
C THR A 355 4.67 -2.29 -26.55
N ARG A 356 4.59 -1.27 -27.42
CA ARG A 356 3.52 -1.15 -28.43
C ARG A 356 3.45 -2.35 -29.39
N GLU A 357 4.49 -3.18 -29.49
CA GLU A 357 4.49 -4.39 -30.29
C GLU A 357 3.56 -5.50 -29.75
N ALA A 358 3.22 -5.47 -28.46
CA ALA A 358 2.25 -6.40 -27.88
C ALA A 358 0.79 -6.09 -28.30
N ASP A 359 0.49 -4.88 -28.78
CA ASP A 359 -0.84 -4.53 -29.31
C ASP A 359 -1.27 -5.36 -30.53
N GLN A 360 -0.31 -6.00 -31.23
CA GLN A 360 -0.64 -6.82 -32.40
C GLN A 360 -0.98 -8.27 -32.06
N GLN A 361 -0.81 -8.71 -30.80
CA GLN A 361 -1.05 -10.08 -30.35
C GLN A 361 -2.23 -10.24 -29.38
N ALA A 362 -3.04 -9.24 -29.18
CA ALA A 362 -4.31 -9.42 -28.46
C ALA A 362 -5.15 -10.49 -29.17
N PRO A 363 -5.57 -11.56 -28.49
CA PRO A 363 -6.36 -12.61 -29.12
C PRO A 363 -7.61 -11.98 -29.72
N ALA A 364 -7.82 -12.22 -31.03
CA ALA A 364 -9.01 -11.79 -31.72
C ALA A 364 -10.25 -12.26 -30.94
N GLN A 365 -11.04 -11.31 -30.46
CA GLN A 365 -12.29 -11.67 -29.78
C GLN A 365 -13.17 -12.45 -30.74
N PRO A 366 -13.84 -13.53 -30.30
CA PRO A 366 -14.88 -14.16 -31.10
C PRO A 366 -15.95 -13.10 -31.41
N ARG A 367 -16.17 -12.85 -32.68
CA ARG A 367 -17.29 -12.01 -33.15
C ARG A 367 -18.55 -12.71 -32.71
N THR A 368 -19.28 -12.11 -31.78
CA THR A 368 -20.69 -12.51 -31.56
C THR A 368 -21.49 -12.07 -32.77
N GLU A 369 -21.93 -13.03 -33.56
CA GLU A 369 -22.99 -12.87 -34.56
C GLU A 369 -24.32 -12.60 -33.86
#